data_023fb6da94c35f6ac633854358d5289f
#
_entry.id   023fb6da94c35f6ac633854358d5289f
#
_cell.length_a   1.000
_cell.length_b   1.000
_cell.length_c   1.000
_cell.angle_alpha   90.00
_cell.angle_beta   90.00
_cell.angle_gamma   90.00
#
_symmetry.space_group_name_H-M   'P 1'
#
loop_
_entity.id
_entity.type
_entity.pdbx_description
1 polymer ?
#
loop_
_entity_poly.entity_id
_entity_poly.type
_entity_poly.pdbx_seq_one_letter_code
_entity_poly.pdbx_strand_id
1 'polypeptide(L)'
;GADVEAVAEVQTAHSGQGATAQLSHARLDLAQVLERLGSLQVNELLVESGGVLAGALLEQNLVDEWLLYLAPRLLGHDAQPLAVIQSLEQLTDARSFRIIDTAVLGDDLRLRLRPRAH
;
A
#
# COMPACT_ATOMS: atom_id res chain seq x y z
N GLY A 1 21.65 -3.35 9.84
CA GLY A 1 20.52 -3.33 10.74
C GLY A 1 19.55 -4.45 10.45
N ALA A 2 18.65 -4.66 11.37
CA ALA A 2 17.63 -5.67 11.19
C ALA A 2 16.65 -5.23 10.08
N ASP A 3 16.29 -6.18 9.25
CA ASP A 3 15.30 -5.93 8.22
C ASP A 3 13.90 -5.87 8.83
N VAL A 4 13.10 -4.95 8.36
CA VAL A 4 11.70 -4.86 8.73
C VAL A 4 10.87 -5.31 7.54
N GLU A 5 10.04 -6.33 7.76
CA GLU A 5 9.06 -6.71 6.77
C GLU A 5 7.88 -5.76 6.86
N ALA A 6 7.65 -5.00 5.82
CA ALA A 6 6.55 -4.05 5.77
C ALA A 6 5.34 -4.67 5.09
N VAL A 7 4.25 -4.74 5.82
CA VAL A 7 2.97 -5.22 5.32
C VAL A 7 2.02 -4.04 5.24
N ALA A 8 1.58 -3.73 4.04
CA ALA A 8 0.62 -2.65 3.83
C ALA A 8 -0.78 -3.21 3.75
N GLU A 9 -1.67 -2.69 4.56
CA GLU A 9 -3.08 -2.99 4.49
C GLU A 9 -3.80 -1.79 3.91
N VAL A 10 -4.54 -2.01 2.84
CA VAL A 10 -5.33 -0.97 2.23
C VAL A 10 -6.78 -1.42 2.19
N GLN A 11 -7.62 -0.68 2.84
CA GLN A 11 -9.05 -0.91 2.77
C GLN A 11 -9.64 -0.02 1.69
N THR A 12 -10.19 -0.65 0.67
CA THR A 12 -10.95 0.10 -0.32
C THR A 12 -12.36 0.18 0.14
N ALA A 13 -12.85 1.23 0.28
CA ALA A 13 -14.19 1.59 0.42
C ALA A 13 -14.42 2.48 1.53
N HIS A 14 -14.53 3.52 1.35
CA HIS A 14 -15.28 4.44 2.15
C HIS A 14 -14.83 5.78 1.78
N SER A 15 -15.66 6.48 1.31
CA SER A 15 -15.80 7.87 1.55
C SER A 15 -14.77 8.43 2.51
N GLY A 16 -13.59 8.13 2.33
CA GLY A 16 -12.62 8.82 3.09
C GLY A 16 -12.63 10.26 2.65
N GLN A 17 -13.03 11.08 3.45
CA GLN A 17 -12.79 12.45 3.19
C GLN A 17 -11.37 12.69 3.45
N GLY A 18 -10.58 12.53 2.47
CA GLY A 18 -9.23 12.58 2.74
C GLY A 18 -8.68 13.95 2.91
N ALA A 19 -7.97 14.12 3.89
CA ALA A 19 -7.02 15.19 4.00
C ALA A 19 -5.72 14.78 3.35
N THR A 20 -5.78 14.13 2.23
CA THR A 20 -4.60 13.54 1.61
C THR A 20 -3.66 14.57 1.03
N ALA A 21 -4.15 15.74 0.68
CA ALA A 21 -3.32 16.77 0.09
C ALA A 21 -2.24 17.29 1.04
N GLN A 22 -2.44 17.14 2.33
CA GLN A 22 -1.46 17.65 3.30
C GLN A 22 -0.21 16.79 3.41
N LEU A 23 -0.33 15.52 3.10
CA LEU A 23 0.81 14.60 3.19
C LEU A 23 1.82 14.81 2.08
N SER A 24 1.42 15.47 1.00
CA SER A 24 2.34 15.74 -0.11
C SER A 24 3.44 16.72 0.25
N HIS A 25 3.29 17.49 1.30
CA HIS A 25 4.27 18.48 1.70
C HIS A 25 5.28 17.96 2.72
N ALA A 26 4.90 16.95 3.49
CA ALA A 26 5.79 16.38 4.49
C ALA A 26 6.38 15.10 3.92
N ARG A 27 7.51 15.23 3.24
CA ARG A 27 8.17 14.07 2.68
C ARG A 27 9.11 13.47 3.69
N LEU A 28 8.62 12.43 4.36
CA LEU A 28 9.48 11.63 5.19
C LEU A 28 10.28 10.68 4.31
N ASP A 29 11.51 10.46 4.70
CA ASP A 29 12.30 9.38 4.11
C ASP A 29 11.83 8.07 4.72
N LEU A 30 10.93 7.38 4.02
CA LEU A 30 10.32 6.16 4.52
C LEU A 30 11.33 5.04 4.72
N ALA A 31 12.36 4.97 3.88
CA ALA A 31 13.42 3.97 4.05
C ALA A 31 14.15 4.18 5.38
N GLN A 32 14.46 5.43 5.73
CA GLN A 32 15.08 5.73 7.01
C GLN A 32 14.18 5.41 8.19
N VAL A 33 12.87 5.65 8.06
CA VAL A 33 11.92 5.29 9.10
C VAL A 33 11.95 3.79 9.34
N LEU A 34 11.91 2.99 8.27
CA LEU A 34 11.95 1.54 8.40
C LEU A 34 13.28 1.06 8.98
N GLU A 35 14.40 1.65 8.57
CA GLU A 35 15.70 1.33 9.16
C GLU A 35 15.72 1.63 10.66
N ARG A 36 15.16 2.76 11.05
CA ARG A 36 15.09 3.13 12.47
C ARG A 36 14.26 2.13 13.25
N LEU A 37 13.12 1.73 12.72
CA LEU A 37 12.28 0.71 13.35
C LEU A 37 13.00 -0.62 13.46
N GLY A 38 13.73 -1.01 12.43
CA GLY A 38 14.55 -2.22 12.47
C GLY A 38 15.62 -2.17 13.55
N SER A 39 16.25 -1.00 13.73
CA SER A 39 17.25 -0.83 14.79
C SER A 39 16.64 -0.91 16.18
N LEU A 40 15.34 -0.68 16.30
CA LEU A 40 14.60 -0.85 17.56
C LEU A 40 14.02 -2.25 17.71
N GLN A 41 14.48 -3.19 16.89
CA GLN A 41 14.09 -4.61 16.92
C GLN A 41 12.64 -4.86 16.49
N VAL A 42 12.08 -3.97 15.69
CA VAL A 42 10.80 -4.21 15.03
C VAL A 42 11.06 -5.11 13.82
N ASN A 43 10.51 -6.32 13.83
CA ASN A 43 10.72 -7.29 12.77
C ASN A 43 9.61 -7.27 11.73
N GLU A 44 8.43 -6.86 12.13
CA GLU A 44 7.25 -6.83 11.27
C GLU A 44 6.47 -5.55 11.55
N LEU A 45 6.06 -4.87 10.49
CA LEU A 45 5.30 -3.63 10.59
C LEU A 45 4.06 -3.73 9.72
N LEU A 46 2.90 -3.57 10.34
CA LEU A 46 1.64 -3.44 9.61
C LEU A 46 1.34 -1.96 9.44
N VAL A 47 1.21 -1.53 8.19
CA VAL A 47 0.87 -0.16 7.85
C VAL A 47 -0.58 -0.11 7.36
N GLU A 48 -1.41 0.58 8.10
CA GLU A 48 -2.77 0.89 7.67
C GLU A 48 -2.80 2.33 7.20
N SER A 49 -3.09 2.54 5.92
CA SER A 49 -2.92 3.87 5.35
C SER A 49 -3.91 4.16 4.24
N GLY A 50 -4.04 5.43 3.92
CA GLY A 50 -4.71 5.86 2.70
C GLY A 50 -3.80 5.74 1.49
N GLY A 51 -4.31 6.15 0.33
CA GLY A 51 -3.63 5.96 -0.95
C GLY A 51 -2.30 6.68 -1.08
N VAL A 52 -2.11 7.82 -0.42
CA VAL A 52 -0.87 8.60 -0.55
C VAL A 52 0.31 7.84 0.06
N LEU A 53 0.17 7.38 1.29
CA LEU A 53 1.24 6.64 1.95
C LEU A 53 1.45 5.27 1.29
N ALA A 54 0.36 4.58 0.94
CA ALA A 54 0.45 3.32 0.22
C ALA A 54 1.20 3.50 -1.10
N GLY A 55 0.89 4.54 -1.85
CA GLY A 55 1.57 4.85 -3.10
C GLY A 55 3.06 5.12 -2.91
N ALA A 56 3.41 5.91 -1.89
CA ALA A 56 4.81 6.22 -1.59
C ALA A 56 5.61 4.97 -1.23
N LEU A 57 5.04 4.09 -0.42
CA LEU A 57 5.69 2.84 -0.05
C LEU A 57 5.87 1.92 -1.27
N LEU A 58 4.86 1.84 -2.13
CA LEU A 58 4.94 1.02 -3.34
C LEU A 58 5.97 1.57 -4.33
N GLU A 59 6.00 2.88 -4.54
CA GLU A 59 6.96 3.48 -5.47
C GLU A 59 8.41 3.28 -5.01
N GLN A 60 8.64 3.25 -3.73
CA GLN A 60 9.99 3.04 -3.17
C GLN A 60 10.33 1.58 -2.95
N ASN A 61 9.46 0.66 -3.37
CA ASN A 61 9.66 -0.78 -3.24
C ASN A 61 9.87 -1.22 -1.77
N LEU A 62 9.13 -0.59 -0.86
CA LEU A 62 9.25 -0.85 0.57
C LEU A 62 8.16 -1.77 1.12
N VAL A 63 7.30 -2.28 0.26
CA VAL A 63 6.21 -3.18 0.64
C VAL A 63 6.62 -4.62 0.36
N ASP A 64 6.62 -5.44 1.39
CA ASP A 64 6.90 -6.87 1.25
C ASP A 64 5.64 -7.68 0.99
N GLU A 65 4.53 -7.25 1.57
CA GLU A 65 3.24 -7.90 1.36
C GLU A 65 2.13 -6.86 1.41
N TRP A 66 1.18 -6.99 0.51
CA TRP A 66 0.04 -6.07 0.43
C TRP A 66 -1.24 -6.85 0.69
N LEU A 67 -1.97 -6.45 1.73
CA LEU A 67 -3.29 -6.96 2.02
C LEU A 67 -4.31 -6.00 1.42
N LEU A 68 -5.05 -6.50 0.44
CA LEU A 68 -6.04 -5.71 -0.27
C LEU A 68 -7.43 -6.24 0.02
N TYR A 69 -8.29 -5.37 0.51
CA TYR A 69 -9.69 -5.70 0.79
C TYR A 69 -10.57 -5.03 -0.25
N LEU A 70 -11.40 -5.81 -0.91
CA LEU A 70 -12.31 -5.33 -1.95
C LEU A 70 -13.75 -5.51 -1.48
N ALA A 71 -14.48 -4.43 -1.35
CA ALA A 71 -15.91 -4.45 -1.13
C ALA A 71 -16.63 -4.43 -2.49
N PRO A 72 -17.72 -5.17 -2.67
CA PRO A 72 -18.43 -5.19 -3.95
C PRO A 72 -19.31 -3.95 -4.13
N ARG A 73 -18.68 -2.80 -4.21
CA ARG A 73 -19.35 -1.50 -4.36
C ARG A 73 -18.62 -0.64 -5.38
N LEU A 74 -19.39 0.13 -6.12
CA LEU A 74 -18.84 1.10 -7.07
C LEU A 74 -19.02 2.49 -6.50
N LEU A 75 -17.92 3.24 -6.43
CA LEU A 75 -17.91 4.56 -5.80
C LEU A 75 -17.86 5.71 -6.80
N GLY A 76 -17.67 5.44 -8.07
CA GLY A 76 -17.53 6.47 -9.10
C GLY A 76 -16.08 6.89 -9.32
N HIS A 77 -15.87 7.69 -10.37
CA HIS A 77 -14.51 8.02 -10.84
C HIS A 77 -13.78 9.03 -9.96
N ASP A 78 -14.49 9.79 -9.15
CA ASP A 78 -13.89 10.78 -8.25
C ASP A 78 -13.64 10.24 -6.84
N ALA A 79 -13.81 8.95 -6.64
CA ALA A 79 -13.45 8.31 -5.39
C ALA A 79 -11.94 8.35 -5.18
N GLN A 80 -11.50 8.21 -3.94
CA GLN A 80 -10.08 8.20 -3.64
C GLN A 80 -9.41 6.95 -4.22
N PRO A 81 -8.24 7.10 -4.84
CA PRO A 81 -7.54 5.96 -5.41
C PRO A 81 -6.98 5.05 -4.32
N LEU A 82 -6.82 3.80 -4.68
CA LEU A 82 -6.21 2.78 -3.82
C LEU A 82 -4.78 3.14 -3.44
N ALA A 83 -4.02 3.63 -4.40
CA ALA A 83 -2.65 4.07 -4.22
C ALA A 83 -2.37 5.23 -5.17
N VAL A 84 -1.76 6.28 -4.65
CA VAL A 84 -1.37 7.43 -5.46
C VAL A 84 0.06 7.20 -5.94
N ILE A 85 0.18 6.83 -7.21
CA ILE A 85 1.48 6.60 -7.84
C ILE A 85 1.57 7.45 -9.12
N GLN A 86 2.78 7.63 -9.61
CA GLN A 86 2.97 8.38 -10.84
C GLN A 86 2.35 7.65 -12.02
N SER A 87 1.86 8.42 -12.98
CA SER A 87 1.33 7.85 -14.22
C SER A 87 2.40 7.08 -14.95
N LEU A 88 2.00 5.97 -15.55
CA LEU A 88 2.91 5.14 -16.31
C LEU A 88 2.93 5.61 -17.76
N GLU A 89 4.12 5.65 -18.36
CA GLU A 89 4.26 5.92 -19.79
C GLU A 89 4.00 4.66 -20.62
N GLN A 90 4.37 3.51 -20.08
CA GLN A 90 4.19 2.24 -20.75
C GLN A 90 3.63 1.21 -19.80
N LEU A 91 2.84 0.29 -20.34
CA LEU A 91 2.27 -0.79 -19.55
C LEU A 91 3.35 -1.69 -18.94
N THR A 92 4.51 -1.79 -19.59
CA THR A 92 5.64 -2.56 -19.06
C THR A 92 6.21 -1.99 -17.77
N ASP A 93 5.94 -0.72 -17.47
CA ASP A 93 6.38 -0.10 -16.23
C ASP A 93 5.45 -0.39 -15.05
N ALA A 94 4.35 -1.08 -15.29
CA ALA A 94 3.40 -1.42 -14.24
C ALA A 94 4.04 -2.34 -13.21
N ARG A 95 3.78 -2.05 -11.94
CA ARG A 95 4.20 -2.94 -10.86
C ARG A 95 3.29 -4.16 -10.84
N SER A 96 3.89 -5.33 -10.80
CA SER A 96 3.17 -6.59 -10.80
C SER A 96 3.23 -7.23 -9.43
N PHE A 97 2.17 -7.94 -9.10
CA PHE A 97 2.07 -8.67 -7.84
C PHE A 97 1.69 -10.11 -8.11
N ARG A 98 2.09 -10.96 -7.21
CA ARG A 98 1.64 -12.35 -7.20
C ARG A 98 0.61 -12.52 -6.12
N ILE A 99 -0.49 -13.17 -6.43
CA ILE A 99 -1.52 -13.50 -5.45
C ILE A 99 -1.03 -14.69 -4.63
N ILE A 100 -0.87 -14.49 -3.33
CA ILE A 100 -0.43 -15.54 -2.41
C ILE A 100 -1.63 -16.27 -1.85
N ASP A 101 -2.68 -15.52 -1.53
CA ASP A 101 -3.85 -16.08 -0.88
C ASP A 101 -5.07 -15.19 -1.14
N THR A 102 -6.24 -15.80 -1.14
CA THR A 102 -7.51 -15.10 -1.25
C THR A 102 -8.48 -15.64 -0.20
N ALA A 103 -9.32 -14.78 0.31
CA ALA A 103 -10.35 -15.17 1.26
C ALA A 103 -11.58 -14.30 1.08
N VAL A 104 -12.75 -14.91 1.21
CA VAL A 104 -14.02 -14.19 1.25
C VAL A 104 -14.36 -13.97 2.72
N LEU A 105 -14.52 -12.70 3.11
CA LEU A 105 -14.83 -12.30 4.47
C LEU A 105 -16.17 -11.57 4.46
N GLY A 106 -17.24 -12.28 4.77
CA GLY A 106 -18.58 -11.73 4.60
C GLY A 106 -18.85 -11.45 3.13
N ASP A 107 -19.10 -10.19 2.79
CA ASP A 107 -19.31 -9.75 1.41
C ASP A 107 -18.02 -9.26 0.75
N ASP A 108 -16.93 -9.18 1.49
CA ASP A 108 -15.67 -8.63 1.00
C ASP A 108 -14.71 -9.72 0.56
N LEU A 109 -13.79 -9.36 -0.30
CA LEU A 109 -12.70 -10.23 -0.73
C LEU A 109 -11.37 -9.67 -0.21
N ARG A 110 -10.59 -10.52 0.45
CA ARG A 110 -9.22 -10.18 0.84
C ARG A 110 -8.24 -10.86 -0.08
N LEU A 111 -7.29 -10.08 -0.61
CA LEU A 111 -6.17 -10.59 -1.39
C LEU A 111 -4.88 -10.36 -0.61
N ARG A 112 -4.04 -11.38 -0.52
CA ARG A 112 -2.66 -11.22 -0.08
C ARG A 112 -1.76 -11.25 -1.30
N LEU A 113 -1.00 -10.18 -1.47
CA LEU A 113 -0.20 -9.96 -2.67
C LEU A 113 1.25 -9.74 -2.26
N ARG A 114 2.16 -10.27 -3.04
CA ARG A 114 3.59 -9.96 -2.92
C ARG A 114 4.10 -9.35 -4.21
N PRO A 115 4.91 -8.29 -4.12
CA PRO A 115 5.48 -7.71 -5.32
C PRO A 115 6.33 -8.73 -6.07
N ARG A 116 6.25 -8.67 -7.40
CA ARG A 116 7.17 -9.42 -8.25
C ARG A 116 8.44 -8.60 -8.44
N ALA A 117 9.55 -9.28 -8.51
CA ALA A 117 10.80 -8.62 -8.87
C ALA A 117 10.71 -8.11 -10.32
N HIS A 118 11.28 -6.96 -10.56
CA HIS A 118 11.38 -6.38 -11.91
C HIS A 118 12.56 -6.95 -12.67
#